data_ecac6775ab0f082c552c4ddc07478d83
#
_entry.id   ecac6775ab0f082c552c4ddc07478d83
#
_cell.length_a   1.000
_cell.length_b   1.000
_cell.length_c   1.000
_cell.angle_alpha   90.00
_cell.angle_beta   90.00
_cell.angle_gamma   90.00
#
_symmetry.space_group_name_H-M   'P 1'
#
loop_
_entity.id
_entity.type
_entity.pdbx_description
1 polymer ?
#
loop_
_entity_poly.entity_id
_entity_poly.type
_entity_poly.pdbx_seq_one_letter_code
_entity_poly.pdbx_strand_id
1 'polypeptide(L)'
;MSSLKRRDWVAGIGLGTLALGAGAWLRQRQAPVQVGDTAAAAASEAGIAMPPLTPIPAPLTTTDGRTLTSADIAGRFVVLNFWAPWCPPCIREMPDIDRFARSAAGKNTLVIGLAIDEPANVDKFIDAHPVSYPISILGYAGLAWARRLSNDPNVALPFTAVFDRSQQLAQHKFGSTNATELAGWVRVS
;
A
#
# COMPACT_ATOMS: atom_id res chain seq x y z
N MET A 1 1.55 57.92 28.77
CA MET A 1 2.32 59.15 28.55
C MET A 1 2.83 59.12 27.13
N SER A 2 2.43 60.16 26.39
CA SER A 2 3.05 60.79 25.23
C SER A 2 3.04 59.97 23.96
N SER A 3 2.46 60.35 22.94
CA SER A 3 1.85 61.53 22.24
C SER A 3 2.24 61.42 20.78
N LEU A 4 1.20 61.41 19.93
CA LEU A 4 0.99 62.20 18.70
C LEU A 4 2.19 62.48 17.75
N LYS A 5 2.02 62.19 16.45
CA LYS A 5 1.91 63.25 15.46
C LYS A 5 1.40 62.75 14.12
N ARG A 6 0.26 63.26 13.76
CA ARG A 6 -0.28 63.39 12.37
C ARG A 6 0.64 64.34 11.60
N ARG A 7 0.80 64.10 10.31
CA ARG A 7 1.02 65.17 9.34
C ARG A 7 0.37 64.82 8.03
N ASP A 8 -0.72 65.53 7.77
CA ASP A 8 -1.39 65.65 6.48
C ASP A 8 -0.45 66.34 5.48
N TRP A 9 -0.51 65.91 4.23
CA TRP A 9 -0.20 66.78 3.12
C TRP A 9 -1.21 66.55 2.00
N VAL A 10 -1.80 67.67 1.58
CA VAL A 10 -2.89 67.83 0.65
C VAL A 10 -2.33 68.20 -0.72
N ALA A 11 -3.04 67.75 -1.74
CA ALA A 11 -3.28 68.38 -3.07
C ALA A 11 -2.16 68.45 -4.11
N GLY A 12 -2.55 67.95 -5.24
CA GLY A 12 -1.93 68.21 -6.53
C GLY A 12 -2.82 67.77 -7.67
N ILE A 13 -3.77 68.64 -8.06
CA ILE A 13 -4.59 68.47 -9.25
C ILE A 13 -3.71 68.73 -10.49
N GLY A 14 -3.67 67.79 -11.41
CA GLY A 14 -3.02 67.93 -12.70
C GLY A 14 -3.87 67.24 -13.78
N LEU A 15 -4.68 68.02 -14.48
CA LEU A 15 -5.29 67.61 -15.76
C LEU A 15 -4.22 67.35 -16.83
N GLY A 16 -4.33 66.21 -17.49
CA GLY A 16 -3.55 65.87 -18.67
C GLY A 16 -4.29 64.84 -19.52
N THR A 17 -5.13 65.36 -20.41
CA THR A 17 -5.75 64.60 -21.50
C THR A 17 -4.70 64.12 -22.52
N LEU A 18 -5.04 63.04 -23.24
CA LEU A 18 -4.43 62.47 -24.45
C LEU A 18 -3.53 61.25 -24.25
N ALA A 19 -4.14 60.08 -24.43
CA ALA A 19 -3.53 58.96 -25.19
C ALA A 19 -4.60 57.85 -25.41
N LEU A 20 -5.56 58.13 -26.29
CA LEU A 20 -6.30 57.09 -27.00
C LEU A 20 -5.35 56.53 -28.07
N GLY A 21 -4.75 55.40 -27.85
CA GLY A 21 -3.92 54.79 -28.88
C GLY A 21 -3.13 53.55 -28.52
N ALA A 22 -2.91 53.20 -27.23
CA ALA A 22 -2.04 52.10 -26.84
C ALA A 22 -2.79 50.84 -26.37
N GLY A 23 -4.14 50.90 -26.32
CA GLY A 23 -4.91 49.80 -25.76
C GLY A 23 -5.20 48.62 -26.72
N ALA A 24 -5.03 48.82 -28.02
CA ALA A 24 -5.40 47.80 -29.00
C ALA A 24 -4.24 46.82 -29.31
N TRP A 25 -2.99 47.24 -29.10
CA TRP A 25 -1.82 46.38 -29.44
C TRP A 25 -1.43 45.38 -28.38
N LEU A 26 -1.83 45.61 -27.10
CA LEU A 26 -1.57 44.67 -26.01
C LEU A 26 -2.61 43.57 -25.89
N ARG A 27 -3.79 43.71 -26.51
CA ARG A 27 -4.83 42.65 -26.48
C ARG A 27 -4.56 41.49 -27.43
N GLN A 28 -3.63 41.62 -28.34
CA GLN A 28 -3.38 40.60 -29.36
C GLN A 28 -2.30 39.58 -28.97
N ARG A 29 -1.74 39.69 -27.76
CA ARG A 29 -0.72 38.76 -27.26
C ARG A 29 -1.18 37.87 -26.09
N GLN A 30 -2.43 37.98 -25.70
CA GLN A 30 -3.06 37.02 -24.79
C GLN A 30 -4.04 36.13 -25.56
N ALA A 31 -3.51 35.37 -26.52
CA ALA A 31 -4.24 34.16 -26.92
C ALA A 31 -4.33 33.30 -25.69
N PRO A 32 -5.55 32.86 -25.25
CA PRO A 32 -5.63 31.85 -24.23
C PRO A 32 -4.91 30.62 -24.75
N VAL A 33 -3.86 30.19 -24.03
CA VAL A 33 -3.33 28.84 -24.20
C VAL A 33 -4.51 27.94 -23.88
N GLN A 34 -5.17 27.46 -24.90
CA GLN A 34 -6.06 26.32 -24.81
C GLN A 34 -5.17 25.14 -24.48
N VAL A 35 -4.86 24.96 -23.19
CA VAL A 35 -4.42 23.68 -22.68
C VAL A 35 -5.62 22.78 -22.95
N GLY A 36 -5.45 21.92 -23.97
CA GLY A 36 -6.53 21.11 -24.44
C GLY A 36 -7.03 20.20 -23.31
N ASP A 37 -8.24 20.47 -22.85
CA ASP A 37 -9.00 19.61 -21.91
C ASP A 37 -9.23 18.19 -22.45
N THR A 38 -8.84 17.92 -23.69
CA THR A 38 -8.90 16.59 -24.31
C THR A 38 -7.85 15.60 -23.80
N ALA A 39 -6.69 16.07 -23.29
CA ALA A 39 -5.68 15.18 -22.72
C ALA A 39 -6.03 14.76 -21.27
N ALA A 40 -6.66 15.66 -20.53
CA ALA A 40 -7.11 15.36 -19.16
C ALA A 40 -8.36 14.45 -19.15
N ALA A 41 -9.27 14.62 -20.12
CA ALA A 41 -10.45 13.76 -20.26
C ALA A 41 -10.07 12.34 -20.75
N ALA A 42 -9.09 12.22 -21.66
CA ALA A 42 -8.61 10.92 -22.13
C ALA A 42 -7.80 10.15 -21.04
N ALA A 43 -7.17 10.86 -20.11
CA ALA A 43 -6.48 10.23 -18.97
C ALA A 43 -7.46 9.76 -17.87
N SER A 44 -8.69 10.31 -17.84
CA SER A 44 -9.74 9.91 -16.90
C SER A 44 -10.51 8.68 -17.36
N GLU A 45 -10.53 8.35 -18.66
CA GLU A 45 -11.21 7.17 -19.19
C GLU A 45 -10.30 5.95 -19.41
N ALA A 46 -8.99 6.15 -19.48
CA ALA A 46 -8.03 5.09 -19.25
C ALA A 46 -7.96 4.86 -17.74
N GLY A 47 -9.02 4.30 -17.17
CA GLY A 47 -8.94 3.72 -15.84
C GLY A 47 -7.72 2.80 -15.87
N ILE A 48 -6.67 3.17 -15.14
CA ILE A 48 -5.51 2.30 -14.94
C ILE A 48 -6.12 1.08 -14.27
N ALA A 49 -6.45 0.06 -15.08
CA ALA A 49 -6.96 -1.21 -14.57
C ALA A 49 -5.84 -1.72 -13.65
N MET A 50 -6.06 -1.58 -12.34
CA MET A 50 -5.11 -2.09 -11.38
C MET A 50 -4.94 -3.58 -11.68
N PRO A 51 -3.71 -4.06 -11.80
CA PRO A 51 -3.50 -5.47 -12.08
C PRO A 51 -4.24 -6.29 -11.02
N PRO A 52 -4.81 -7.44 -11.37
CA PRO A 52 -5.57 -8.27 -10.44
C PRO A 52 -4.77 -8.50 -9.16
N LEU A 53 -5.47 -8.59 -8.04
CA LEU A 53 -4.86 -8.97 -6.77
C LEU A 53 -4.33 -10.38 -6.94
N THR A 54 -3.03 -10.54 -6.84
CA THR A 54 -2.36 -11.84 -6.89
C THR A 54 -1.68 -12.09 -5.56
N PRO A 55 -1.68 -13.36 -5.08
CA PRO A 55 -0.98 -13.70 -3.84
C PRO A 55 0.52 -13.42 -3.92
N ILE A 56 1.12 -13.59 -5.10
CA ILE A 56 2.54 -13.34 -5.35
C ILE A 56 2.67 -12.48 -6.60
N PRO A 57 2.79 -11.14 -6.47
CA PRO A 57 2.89 -10.22 -7.61
C PRO A 57 4.24 -10.32 -8.34
N ALA A 58 5.26 -10.85 -7.69
CA ALA A 58 6.61 -11.07 -8.19
C ALA A 58 7.24 -12.25 -7.45
N PRO A 59 8.31 -12.86 -7.96
CA PRO A 59 9.03 -13.90 -7.22
C PRO A 59 9.45 -13.41 -5.83
N LEU A 60 9.20 -14.23 -4.81
CA LEU A 60 9.53 -13.95 -3.42
C LEU A 60 10.70 -14.83 -2.99
N THR A 61 11.81 -14.22 -2.61
CA THR A 61 12.92 -14.96 -1.97
C THR A 61 12.60 -15.12 -0.49
N THR A 62 12.70 -16.34 0.01
CA THR A 62 12.50 -16.68 1.42
C THR A 62 13.82 -16.68 2.19
N THR A 63 13.75 -16.58 3.51
CA THR A 63 14.94 -16.57 4.39
C THR A 63 15.77 -17.86 4.31
N ASP A 64 15.16 -18.97 3.89
CA ASP A 64 15.85 -20.24 3.62
C ASP A 64 16.43 -20.35 2.19
N GLY A 65 16.41 -19.26 1.41
CA GLY A 65 17.01 -19.16 0.08
C GLY A 65 16.15 -19.69 -1.06
N ARG A 66 14.93 -20.17 -0.80
CA ARG A 66 14.00 -20.59 -1.87
C ARG A 66 13.40 -19.38 -2.56
N THR A 67 13.00 -19.54 -3.82
CA THR A 67 12.22 -18.54 -4.56
C THR A 67 10.81 -19.09 -4.81
N LEU A 68 9.81 -18.42 -4.28
CA LEU A 68 8.40 -18.72 -4.51
C LEU A 68 7.90 -17.91 -5.71
N THR A 69 7.19 -18.59 -6.60
CA THR A 69 6.66 -18.03 -7.86
C THR A 69 5.15 -18.29 -7.98
N SER A 70 4.53 -17.77 -9.03
CA SER A 70 3.13 -18.06 -9.35
C SER A 70 2.87 -19.57 -9.60
N ALA A 71 3.89 -20.34 -10.02
CA ALA A 71 3.77 -21.79 -10.19
C ALA A 71 3.60 -22.54 -8.86
N ASP A 72 4.20 -22.02 -7.78
CA ASP A 72 4.13 -22.64 -6.45
C ASP A 72 2.75 -22.50 -5.80
N ILE A 73 1.95 -21.55 -6.26
CA ILE A 73 0.62 -21.24 -5.72
C ILE A 73 -0.53 -21.84 -6.57
N ALA A 74 -0.24 -22.27 -7.79
CA ALA A 74 -1.26 -22.72 -8.73
C ALA A 74 -2.13 -23.85 -8.15
N GLY A 75 -3.46 -23.65 -8.11
CA GLY A 75 -4.43 -24.62 -7.59
C GLY A 75 -4.39 -24.86 -6.07
N ARG A 76 -3.67 -24.04 -5.33
CA ARG A 76 -3.54 -24.13 -3.85
C ARG A 76 -4.22 -22.93 -3.18
N PHE A 77 -4.66 -23.14 -1.95
CA PHE A 77 -4.91 -22.01 -1.07
C PHE A 77 -3.59 -21.34 -0.69
N VAL A 78 -3.61 -20.02 -0.56
CA VAL A 78 -2.46 -19.24 -0.11
C VAL A 78 -2.85 -18.38 1.08
N VAL A 79 -2.10 -18.49 2.17
CA VAL A 79 -2.22 -17.65 3.36
C VAL A 79 -1.02 -16.73 3.40
N LEU A 80 -1.23 -15.43 3.32
CA LEU A 80 -0.23 -14.39 3.49
C LEU A 80 -0.41 -13.77 4.86
N ASN A 81 0.60 -13.87 5.72
CA ASN A 81 0.60 -13.24 7.03
C ASN A 81 1.66 -12.14 7.09
N PHE A 82 1.23 -10.88 7.18
CA PHE A 82 2.09 -9.72 7.31
C PHE A 82 2.38 -9.45 8.78
N TRP A 83 3.65 -9.45 9.13
CA TRP A 83 4.11 -9.39 10.51
C TRP A 83 5.42 -8.61 10.65
N ALA A 84 5.84 -8.33 11.90
CA ALA A 84 7.15 -7.76 12.18
C ALA A 84 7.70 -8.24 13.53
N PRO A 85 9.04 -8.30 13.71
CA PRO A 85 9.66 -8.67 14.98
C PRO A 85 9.31 -7.77 16.18
N TRP A 86 9.01 -6.51 15.92
CA TRP A 86 8.59 -5.53 16.93
C TRP A 86 7.09 -5.50 17.21
N CYS A 87 6.30 -6.39 16.60
CA CYS A 87 4.84 -6.44 16.72
C CYS A 87 4.43 -7.54 17.72
N PRO A 88 4.11 -7.23 18.99
CA PRO A 88 3.82 -8.26 19.99
C PRO A 88 2.62 -9.17 19.63
N PRO A 89 1.50 -8.67 19.09
CA PRO A 89 0.41 -9.57 18.67
C PRO A 89 0.81 -10.48 17.52
N CYS A 90 1.68 -10.04 16.59
CA CYS A 90 2.20 -10.88 15.51
C CYS A 90 2.99 -12.08 16.06
N ILE A 91 3.88 -11.82 17.01
CA ILE A 91 4.71 -12.85 17.64
C ILE A 91 3.84 -13.89 18.35
N ARG A 92 2.78 -13.45 19.02
CA ARG A 92 1.86 -14.37 19.75
C ARG A 92 1.07 -15.30 18.83
N GLU A 93 0.74 -14.88 17.60
CA GLU A 93 -0.03 -15.72 16.66
C GLU A 93 0.85 -16.71 15.88
N MET A 94 2.16 -16.45 15.73
CA MET A 94 3.05 -17.30 14.93
C MET A 94 3.02 -18.78 15.28
N PRO A 95 2.98 -19.20 16.57
CA PRO A 95 2.83 -20.62 16.92
C PRO A 95 1.50 -21.24 16.43
N ASP A 96 0.43 -20.47 16.37
CA ASP A 96 -0.85 -20.93 15.86
C ASP A 96 -0.85 -21.09 14.34
N ILE A 97 -0.24 -20.13 13.63
CA ILE A 97 -0.03 -20.20 12.18
C ILE A 97 0.85 -21.41 11.85
N ASP A 98 1.92 -21.63 12.60
CA ASP A 98 2.82 -22.76 12.41
C ASP A 98 2.12 -24.11 12.67
N ARG A 99 1.26 -24.18 13.69
CA ARG A 99 0.41 -25.35 13.95
C ARG A 99 -0.54 -25.61 12.78
N PHE A 100 -1.16 -24.56 12.23
CA PHE A 100 -2.00 -24.66 11.04
C PHE A 100 -1.20 -25.17 9.84
N ALA A 101 -0.05 -24.58 9.54
CA ALA A 101 0.81 -24.98 8.40
C ALA A 101 1.16 -26.48 8.42
N ARG A 102 1.36 -27.05 9.61
CA ARG A 102 1.62 -28.50 9.81
C ARG A 102 0.40 -29.38 9.82
N SER A 103 -0.81 -28.80 9.91
CA SER A 103 -2.06 -29.55 9.92
C SER A 103 -2.41 -30.16 8.56
N ALA A 104 -3.40 -31.07 8.54
CA ALA A 104 -3.91 -31.65 7.29
C ALA A 104 -4.48 -30.58 6.33
N ALA A 105 -5.14 -29.55 6.86
CA ALA A 105 -5.65 -28.42 6.08
C ALA A 105 -4.49 -27.56 5.54
N GLY A 106 -3.46 -27.33 6.36
CA GLY A 106 -2.28 -26.57 5.97
C GLY A 106 -1.41 -27.24 4.90
N LYS A 107 -1.38 -28.59 4.84
CA LYS A 107 -0.61 -29.32 3.81
C LYS A 107 -1.06 -29.00 2.37
N ASN A 108 -2.33 -28.64 2.18
CA ASN A 108 -2.89 -28.24 0.88
C ASN A 108 -2.90 -26.72 0.69
N THR A 109 -2.28 -25.99 1.61
CA THR A 109 -2.21 -24.53 1.65
C THR A 109 -0.76 -24.10 1.64
N LEU A 110 -0.43 -23.07 0.87
CA LEU A 110 0.86 -22.41 0.99
C LEU A 110 0.73 -21.28 2.01
N VAL A 111 1.36 -21.41 3.16
CA VAL A 111 1.45 -20.34 4.15
C VAL A 111 2.75 -19.60 3.93
N ILE A 112 2.71 -18.27 3.90
CA ILE A 112 3.88 -17.41 3.72
C ILE A 112 3.82 -16.30 4.77
N GLY A 113 4.85 -16.20 5.59
CA GLY A 113 5.07 -15.05 6.46
C GLY A 113 5.79 -13.94 5.70
N LEU A 114 5.21 -12.75 5.69
CA LEU A 114 5.71 -11.58 4.99
C LEU A 114 6.21 -10.56 6.02
N ALA A 115 7.51 -10.51 6.22
CA ALA A 115 8.13 -9.69 7.26
C ALA A 115 8.27 -8.23 6.82
N ILE A 116 7.82 -7.31 7.67
CA ILE A 116 7.84 -5.86 7.48
C ILE A 116 8.91 -5.26 8.41
N ASP A 117 10.15 -5.55 8.11
CA ASP A 117 11.32 -5.00 8.82
C ASP A 117 12.59 -5.21 7.98
N GLU A 118 13.70 -4.68 8.49
CA GLU A 118 15.03 -4.88 7.90
C GLU A 118 15.49 -6.34 8.04
N PRO A 119 16.25 -6.88 7.05
CA PRO A 119 16.68 -8.27 7.04
C PRO A 119 17.36 -8.70 8.34
N ALA A 120 18.30 -7.92 8.86
CA ALA A 120 19.05 -8.28 10.06
C ALA A 120 18.16 -8.48 11.31
N ASN A 121 17.06 -7.74 11.43
CA ASN A 121 16.12 -7.89 12.53
C ASN A 121 15.28 -9.16 12.37
N VAL A 122 14.84 -9.43 11.13
CA VAL A 122 14.02 -10.60 10.80
C VAL A 122 14.84 -11.88 10.98
N ASP A 123 16.04 -11.94 10.42
CA ASP A 123 16.92 -13.12 10.52
C ASP A 123 17.22 -13.44 11.99
N LYS A 124 17.63 -12.45 12.78
CA LYS A 124 17.85 -12.61 14.22
C LYS A 124 16.62 -13.13 14.96
N PHE A 125 15.43 -12.65 14.57
CA PHE A 125 14.19 -13.09 15.20
C PHE A 125 13.87 -14.54 14.84
N ILE A 126 13.95 -14.92 13.56
CA ILE A 126 13.61 -16.27 13.08
C ILE A 126 14.61 -17.30 13.59
N ASP A 127 15.91 -16.96 13.74
CA ASP A 127 16.90 -17.83 14.36
C ASP A 127 16.51 -18.18 15.80
N ALA A 128 15.95 -17.25 16.54
CA ALA A 128 15.50 -17.45 17.93
C ALA A 128 14.08 -18.08 18.02
N HIS A 129 13.25 -17.92 17.00
CA HIS A 129 11.84 -18.34 16.97
C HIS A 129 11.52 -19.03 15.63
N PRO A 130 12.10 -20.22 15.36
CA PRO A 130 11.92 -20.89 14.09
C PRO A 130 10.47 -21.33 13.86
N VAL A 131 10.01 -21.21 12.61
CA VAL A 131 8.70 -21.66 12.13
C VAL A 131 8.87 -22.62 10.96
N SER A 132 7.85 -23.45 10.67
CA SER A 132 7.91 -24.45 9.59
C SER A 132 7.42 -23.95 8.23
N TYR A 133 6.89 -22.75 8.16
CA TYR A 133 6.43 -22.14 6.92
C TYR A 133 7.42 -21.08 6.41
N PRO A 134 7.49 -20.86 5.10
CA PRO A 134 8.44 -19.92 4.51
C PRO A 134 8.19 -18.47 4.97
N ILE A 135 9.28 -17.78 5.25
CA ILE A 135 9.29 -16.34 5.56
C ILE A 135 9.96 -15.60 4.40
N SER A 136 9.35 -14.54 3.92
CA SER A 136 9.94 -13.61 2.95
C SER A 136 10.03 -12.23 3.56
N ILE A 137 11.13 -11.53 3.32
CA ILE A 137 11.38 -10.20 3.86
C ILE A 137 11.00 -9.17 2.81
N LEU A 138 9.99 -8.37 3.11
CA LEU A 138 9.50 -7.30 2.21
C LEU A 138 10.01 -5.92 2.61
N GLY A 139 10.53 -5.79 3.83
CA GLY A 139 10.78 -4.47 4.40
C GLY A 139 9.51 -3.62 4.48
N TYR A 140 9.66 -2.34 4.76
CA TYR A 140 8.51 -1.42 4.90
C TYR A 140 7.70 -1.23 3.60
N ALA A 141 8.30 -1.51 2.43
CA ALA A 141 7.58 -1.48 1.15
C ALA A 141 6.43 -2.49 1.09
N GLY A 142 6.50 -3.58 1.85
CA GLY A 142 5.44 -4.58 1.96
C GLY A 142 4.10 -4.04 2.49
N LEU A 143 4.12 -2.93 3.25
CA LEU A 143 2.89 -2.27 3.68
C LEU A 143 2.04 -1.75 2.51
N ALA A 144 2.66 -1.36 1.40
CA ALA A 144 1.91 -0.95 0.20
C ALA A 144 1.11 -2.13 -0.38
N TRP A 145 1.68 -3.33 -0.33
CA TRP A 145 0.98 -4.54 -0.76
C TRP A 145 -0.16 -4.90 0.20
N ALA A 146 0.06 -4.87 1.50
CA ALA A 146 -0.99 -5.11 2.50
C ALA A 146 -2.15 -4.10 2.37
N ARG A 147 -1.87 -2.80 2.15
CA ARG A 147 -2.90 -1.78 1.88
C ARG A 147 -3.75 -2.12 0.66
N ARG A 148 -3.10 -2.60 -0.40
CA ARG A 148 -3.79 -2.98 -1.62
C ARG A 148 -4.69 -4.20 -1.41
N LEU A 149 -4.24 -5.21 -0.65
CA LEU A 149 -5.02 -6.41 -0.36
C LEU A 149 -6.21 -6.12 0.55
N SER A 150 -6.05 -5.24 1.52
CA SER A 150 -7.11 -4.89 2.46
C SER A 150 -8.07 -3.82 1.91
N ASN A 151 -7.70 -3.12 0.84
CA ASN A 151 -8.36 -1.91 0.37
C ASN A 151 -8.50 -0.83 1.48
N ASP A 152 -7.54 -0.80 2.41
CA ASP A 152 -7.50 0.14 3.54
C ASP A 152 -6.14 0.83 3.59
N PRO A 153 -6.09 2.19 3.57
CA PRO A 153 -4.84 2.93 3.70
C PRO A 153 -4.20 2.80 5.09
N ASN A 154 -4.99 2.43 6.12
CA ASN A 154 -4.56 2.36 7.52
C ASN A 154 -4.24 0.92 7.94
N VAL A 155 -3.35 0.26 7.21
CA VAL A 155 -2.92 -1.10 7.54
C VAL A 155 -2.24 -1.16 8.91
N ALA A 156 -2.76 -2.05 9.77
CA ALA A 156 -2.14 -2.42 11.03
C ALA A 156 -1.65 -3.87 11.00
N LEU A 157 -0.58 -4.16 11.73
CA LEU A 157 -0.08 -5.53 11.90
C LEU A 157 -0.62 -6.16 13.19
N PRO A 158 -0.86 -7.48 13.19
CA PRO A 158 -0.74 -8.39 12.04
C PRO A 158 -1.88 -8.21 11.05
N PHE A 159 -1.63 -8.54 9.80
CA PHE A 159 -2.63 -8.60 8.75
C PHE A 159 -2.52 -9.95 8.03
N THR A 160 -3.64 -10.65 7.88
CA THR A 160 -3.68 -11.93 7.18
C THR A 160 -4.62 -11.86 5.99
N ALA A 161 -4.18 -12.33 4.82
CA ALA A 161 -4.98 -12.47 3.62
C ALA A 161 -4.96 -13.92 3.14
N VAL A 162 -6.11 -14.44 2.73
CA VAL A 162 -6.28 -15.80 2.22
C VAL A 162 -6.81 -15.76 0.80
N PHE A 163 -6.11 -16.44 -0.09
CA PHE A 163 -6.50 -16.62 -1.47
C PHE A 163 -6.98 -18.06 -1.69
N ASP A 164 -8.02 -18.21 -2.49
CA ASP A 164 -8.54 -19.51 -2.88
C ASP A 164 -7.69 -20.20 -3.96
N ARG A 165 -8.12 -21.36 -4.41
CA ARG A 165 -7.41 -22.12 -5.45
C ARG A 165 -7.44 -21.47 -6.82
N SER A 166 -8.38 -20.56 -7.04
CA SER A 166 -8.49 -19.74 -8.25
C SER A 166 -7.66 -18.45 -8.15
N GLN A 167 -6.90 -18.30 -7.05
CA GLN A 167 -6.07 -17.14 -6.75
C GLN A 167 -6.89 -15.85 -6.56
N GLN A 168 -8.15 -15.98 -6.17
CA GLN A 168 -8.97 -14.84 -5.76
C GLN A 168 -8.85 -14.62 -4.25
N LEU A 169 -8.84 -13.35 -3.83
CA LEU A 169 -8.85 -13.00 -2.41
C LEU A 169 -10.18 -13.45 -1.80
N ALA A 170 -10.14 -14.51 -1.01
CA ALA A 170 -11.33 -15.10 -0.37
C ALA A 170 -11.62 -14.48 0.98
N GLN A 171 -10.59 -14.14 1.77
CA GLN A 171 -10.73 -13.60 3.11
C GLN A 171 -9.54 -12.74 3.49
N HIS A 172 -9.75 -11.75 4.36
CA HIS A 172 -8.66 -11.03 5.02
C HIS A 172 -9.07 -10.57 6.42
N LYS A 173 -8.09 -10.33 7.29
CA LYS A 173 -8.31 -9.90 8.67
C LYS A 173 -7.17 -9.02 9.16
N PHE A 174 -7.51 -7.95 9.84
CA PHE A 174 -6.60 -7.21 10.72
C PHE A 174 -6.63 -7.80 12.13
N GLY A 175 -5.48 -7.76 12.80
CA GLY A 175 -5.33 -8.37 14.12
C GLY A 175 -5.04 -9.86 14.06
N SER A 176 -4.79 -10.44 15.24
CA SER A 176 -4.34 -11.83 15.35
C SER A 176 -5.34 -12.85 14.82
N THR A 177 -4.81 -13.87 14.18
CA THR A 177 -5.54 -15.06 13.74
C THR A 177 -5.06 -16.30 14.51
N ASN A 178 -5.72 -17.45 14.29
CA ASN A 178 -5.36 -18.71 14.91
C ASN A 178 -5.59 -19.90 13.97
N ALA A 179 -5.10 -21.09 14.35
CA ALA A 179 -5.19 -22.29 13.54
C ALA A 179 -6.62 -22.70 13.17
N THR A 180 -7.58 -22.49 14.07
CA THR A 180 -8.99 -22.85 13.86
C THR A 180 -9.64 -21.92 12.82
N GLU A 181 -9.41 -20.63 12.92
CA GLU A 181 -9.88 -19.64 11.94
C GLU A 181 -9.31 -19.93 10.55
N LEU A 182 -7.99 -20.12 10.44
CA LEU A 182 -7.33 -20.45 9.17
C LEU A 182 -7.89 -21.74 8.56
N ALA A 183 -8.09 -22.79 9.36
CA ALA A 183 -8.69 -24.03 8.90
C ALA A 183 -10.15 -23.85 8.42
N GLY A 184 -10.87 -22.92 9.01
CA GLY A 184 -12.21 -22.53 8.55
C GLY A 184 -12.16 -21.85 7.18
N TRP A 185 -11.28 -20.88 7.02
CA TRP A 185 -11.18 -20.08 5.77
C TRP A 185 -10.77 -20.88 4.54
N VAL A 186 -9.90 -21.88 4.70
CA VAL A 186 -9.47 -22.75 3.58
C VAL A 186 -10.42 -23.91 3.26
N ARG A 187 -11.57 -23.99 3.94
CA ARG A 187 -12.60 -25.04 3.68
C ARG A 187 -13.80 -24.53 2.89
N VAL A 188 -14.04 -23.24 2.92
CA VAL A 188 -15.31 -22.61 2.49
C VAL A 188 -15.23 -22.06 1.07
N SER A 189 -14.06 -22.17 0.40
CA SER A 189 -13.83 -21.62 -0.95
C SER A 189 -13.68 -22.72 -1.98
#